data_1145a09d229f9c6ccb838a938040c9b6
#
_entry.id   1145a09d229f9c6ccb838a938040c9b6
#
_cell.length_a   1.000
_cell.length_b   1.000
_cell.length_c   1.000
_cell.angle_alpha   90.00
_cell.angle_beta   90.00
_cell.angle_gamma   90.00
#
_symmetry.space_group_name_H-M   'P 1'
#
loop_
_entity.id
_entity.type
_entity.pdbx_description
1 polymer ?
#
loop_
_entity_poly.entity_id
_entity_poly.type
_entity_poly.pdbx_seq_one_letter_code
_entity_poly.pdbx_strand_id
1 'polypeptide(L)'
;MASQKYVKLKKNLEQKVFALDQKNNKRAAELMQMIIEEEQCKRPNYKYAIPALALNLLLFFDRLGQEKMEETPLSDTMDYIRKLINYMELHYMENIMAKDLAKCCELSETHMRRIFLEHTNATPLEYLNLVRINKACELLMKGNCSVESVSEQVGYTVLSTFMRNFKKITGLSPNSWRKKALEDPENIGAYQISVFKGW
;
A
#
# COMPACT_ATOMS: atom_id res chain seq x y z
N MET A 1 19.91 15.18 -0.77
CA MET A 1 19.27 14.00 -1.41
C MET A 1 17.84 13.71 -0.91
N ALA A 2 17.48 13.99 0.33
CA ALA A 2 16.10 13.85 0.85
C ALA A 2 15.08 14.75 0.12
N SER A 3 15.43 16.01 -0.17
CA SER A 3 14.55 17.01 -0.78
C SER A 3 13.98 16.59 -2.15
N GLN A 4 14.76 15.95 -3.03
CA GLN A 4 14.25 15.50 -4.34
C GLN A 4 13.27 14.33 -4.26
N LYS A 5 13.42 13.45 -3.26
CA LYS A 5 12.47 12.35 -3.01
C LYS A 5 11.09 12.87 -2.56
N TYR A 6 11.09 13.89 -1.69
CA TYR A 6 9.84 14.50 -1.21
C TYR A 6 9.11 15.27 -2.29
N VAL A 7 9.84 15.98 -3.16
CA VAL A 7 9.24 16.68 -4.31
C VAL A 7 8.57 15.70 -5.27
N LYS A 8 9.18 14.54 -5.51
CA LYS A 8 8.63 13.49 -6.38
C LYS A 8 7.41 12.82 -5.74
N LEU A 9 7.42 12.60 -4.42
CA LEU A 9 6.29 12.08 -3.67
C LEU A 9 5.11 13.07 -3.68
N LYS A 10 5.39 14.35 -3.45
CA LYS A 10 4.42 15.45 -3.53
C LYS A 10 3.76 15.51 -4.91
N LYS A 11 4.56 15.47 -5.99
CA LYS A 11 4.05 15.47 -7.38
C LYS A 11 3.20 14.23 -7.70
N ASN A 12 3.57 13.04 -7.18
CA ASN A 12 2.78 11.82 -7.35
C ASN A 12 1.50 11.83 -6.53
N LEU A 13 1.50 12.43 -5.33
CA LEU A 13 0.30 12.59 -4.51
C LEU A 13 -0.64 13.64 -5.10
N GLU A 14 -0.11 14.76 -5.62
CA GLU A 14 -0.89 15.76 -6.34
C GLU A 14 -1.58 15.16 -7.58
N GLN A 15 -0.95 14.20 -8.26
CA GLN A 15 -1.54 13.48 -9.39
C GLN A 15 -2.57 12.41 -8.98
N LYS A 16 -2.52 11.87 -7.77
CA LYS A 16 -3.41 10.79 -7.31
C LYS A 16 -4.65 11.26 -6.53
N VAL A 17 -4.71 12.53 -6.16
CA VAL A 17 -5.86 13.14 -5.49
C VAL A 17 -6.90 13.62 -6.54
N PHE A 18 -7.14 12.85 -7.57
CA PHE A 18 -7.93 13.19 -8.76
C PHE A 18 -9.43 13.41 -8.55
N ALA A 19 -9.96 13.23 -7.37
CA ALA A 19 -11.39 13.38 -7.15
C ALA A 19 -11.73 14.46 -6.12
N LEU A 20 -10.75 15.19 -5.61
CA LEU A 20 -11.00 16.27 -4.67
C LEU A 20 -11.21 17.57 -5.45
N ASP A 21 -12.22 18.34 -5.05
CA ASP A 21 -12.35 19.71 -5.48
C ASP A 21 -11.17 20.56 -4.99
N GLN A 22 -11.05 21.78 -5.51
CA GLN A 22 -9.91 22.65 -5.22
C GLN A 22 -9.75 22.95 -3.70
N LYS A 23 -10.86 23.04 -2.97
CA LYS A 23 -10.87 23.31 -1.53
C LYS A 23 -10.34 22.11 -0.75
N ASN A 24 -10.83 20.92 -1.05
CA ASN A 24 -10.44 19.67 -0.39
C ASN A 24 -9.00 19.26 -0.73
N ASN A 25 -8.54 19.51 -1.95
CA ASN A 25 -7.14 19.36 -2.35
C ASN A 25 -6.21 20.24 -1.49
N LYS A 26 -6.58 21.51 -1.31
CA LYS A 26 -5.81 22.42 -0.47
C LYS A 26 -5.73 21.93 0.97
N ARG A 27 -6.85 21.48 1.54
CA ARG A 27 -6.89 20.97 2.92
C ARG A 27 -6.07 19.69 3.11
N ALA A 28 -6.15 18.75 2.17
CA ALA A 28 -5.32 17.55 2.18
C ALA A 28 -3.82 17.90 2.10
N ALA A 29 -3.45 18.81 1.21
CA ALA A 29 -2.06 19.26 1.06
C ALA A 29 -1.53 19.95 2.33
N GLU A 30 -2.33 20.76 3.01
CA GLU A 30 -1.96 21.39 4.29
C GLU A 30 -1.67 20.34 5.36
N LEU A 31 -2.54 19.32 5.51
CA LEU A 31 -2.36 18.25 6.49
C LEU A 31 -1.11 17.41 6.19
N MET A 32 -0.86 17.09 4.91
CA MET A 32 0.37 16.39 4.50
C MET A 32 1.62 17.23 4.75
N GLN A 33 1.55 18.52 4.48
CA GLN A 33 2.66 19.45 4.74
C GLN A 33 3.02 19.49 6.22
N MET A 34 2.03 19.53 7.12
CA MET A 34 2.26 19.48 8.57
C MET A 34 2.99 18.20 9.00
N ILE A 35 2.63 17.03 8.44
CA ILE A 35 3.33 15.77 8.72
C ILE A 35 4.80 15.84 8.25
N ILE A 36 5.03 16.38 7.07
CA ILE A 36 6.39 16.53 6.50
C ILE A 36 7.24 17.46 7.35
N GLU A 37 6.68 18.59 7.78
CA GLU A 37 7.36 19.57 8.62
C GLU A 37 7.72 18.98 9.99
N GLU A 38 6.80 18.23 10.60
CA GLU A 38 7.04 17.60 11.89
C GLU A 38 8.15 16.53 11.80
N GLU A 39 8.18 15.74 10.72
CA GLU A 39 9.25 14.76 10.45
C GLU A 39 10.60 15.44 10.20
N GLN A 40 10.60 16.59 9.52
CA GLN A 40 11.83 17.32 9.21
C GLN A 40 12.39 18.04 10.43
N CYS A 41 11.53 18.72 11.21
CA CYS A 41 11.92 19.53 12.34
C CYS A 41 12.21 18.71 13.61
N LYS A 42 11.62 17.51 13.70
CA LYS A 42 11.75 16.61 14.88
C LYS A 42 11.59 17.35 16.22
N ARG A 43 10.55 18.18 16.30
CA ARG A 43 10.23 18.93 17.54
C ARG A 43 10.01 17.97 18.71
N PRO A 44 10.11 18.42 19.98
CA PRO A 44 9.78 17.58 21.12
C PRO A 44 8.41 16.91 20.93
N ASN A 45 8.34 15.60 21.16
CA ASN A 45 7.13 14.77 21.00
C ASN A 45 6.66 14.53 19.54
N TYR A 46 7.47 14.81 18.51
CA TYR A 46 7.13 14.56 17.09
C TYR A 46 6.64 13.14 16.82
N LYS A 47 7.17 12.15 17.57
CA LYS A 47 6.75 10.73 17.46
C LYS A 47 5.26 10.52 17.77
N TYR A 48 4.65 11.41 18.56
CA TYR A 48 3.21 11.40 18.86
C TYR A 48 2.42 12.35 17.93
N ALA A 49 3.04 13.45 17.51
CA ALA A 49 2.43 14.41 16.62
C ALA A 49 2.16 13.82 15.22
N ILE A 50 3.11 13.07 14.65
CA ILE A 50 2.97 12.46 13.31
C ILE A 50 1.77 11.50 13.26
N PRO A 51 1.60 10.50 14.15
CA PRO A 51 0.42 9.64 14.14
C PRO A 51 -0.90 10.42 14.34
N ALA A 52 -0.92 11.46 15.15
CA ALA A 52 -2.11 12.29 15.34
C ALA A 52 -2.49 13.06 14.06
N LEU A 53 -1.52 13.63 13.37
CA LEU A 53 -1.72 14.30 12.08
C LEU A 53 -2.16 13.30 10.98
N ALA A 54 -1.56 12.10 10.96
CA ALA A 54 -1.96 11.04 10.04
C ALA A 54 -3.40 10.59 10.30
N LEU A 55 -3.80 10.42 11.56
CA LEU A 55 -5.19 10.12 11.92
C LEU A 55 -6.14 11.23 11.46
N ASN A 56 -5.76 12.50 11.63
CA ASN A 56 -6.56 13.64 11.17
C ASN A 56 -6.76 13.60 9.65
N LEU A 57 -5.70 13.27 8.89
CA LEU A 57 -5.76 13.11 7.43
C LEU A 57 -6.68 11.93 7.04
N LEU A 58 -6.60 10.81 7.74
CA LEU A 58 -7.48 9.66 7.52
C LEU A 58 -8.95 10.00 7.77
N LEU A 59 -9.26 10.68 8.90
CA LEU A 59 -10.61 11.13 9.23
C LEU A 59 -11.13 12.16 8.21
N PHE A 60 -10.25 13.01 7.69
CA PHE A 60 -10.61 13.94 6.63
C PHE A 60 -11.06 13.19 5.37
N PHE A 61 -10.31 12.19 4.91
CA PHE A 61 -10.70 11.37 3.75
C PHE A 61 -11.93 10.52 4.00
N ASP A 62 -12.09 9.97 5.20
CA ASP A 62 -13.28 9.20 5.58
C ASP A 62 -14.55 10.06 5.47
N ARG A 63 -14.53 11.27 6.02
CA ARG A 63 -15.66 12.22 5.91
C ARG A 63 -15.97 12.61 4.48
N LEU A 64 -14.94 12.86 3.65
CA LEU A 64 -15.14 13.14 2.23
C LEU A 64 -15.74 11.95 1.49
N GLY A 65 -15.38 10.73 1.88
CA GLY A 65 -15.98 9.52 1.35
C GLY A 65 -17.46 9.41 1.69
N GLN A 66 -17.84 9.76 2.91
CA GLN A 66 -19.24 9.76 3.36
C GLN A 66 -20.08 10.83 2.65
N GLU A 67 -19.58 12.06 2.55
CA GLU A 67 -20.26 13.16 1.85
C GLU A 67 -20.50 12.85 0.37
N LYS A 68 -19.53 12.18 -0.30
CA LYS A 68 -19.65 11.81 -1.72
C LYS A 68 -20.52 10.58 -1.98
N MET A 69 -20.76 9.74 -0.98
CA MET A 69 -21.68 8.60 -1.14
C MET A 69 -23.15 9.05 -1.33
N GLU A 70 -23.50 10.28 -0.94
CA GLU A 70 -24.84 10.82 -1.12
C GLU A 70 -25.07 11.51 -2.49
N GLU A 71 -24.00 11.90 -3.23
CA GLU A 71 -24.12 12.80 -4.38
C GLU A 71 -23.63 12.28 -5.73
N THR A 72 -22.87 11.19 -5.81
CA THR A 72 -22.42 10.66 -7.12
C THR A 72 -22.38 9.14 -7.12
N PRO A 73 -22.99 8.47 -8.12
CA PRO A 73 -22.67 7.07 -8.37
C PRO A 73 -21.16 7.01 -8.68
N LEU A 74 -20.41 6.30 -7.82
CA LEU A 74 -19.01 5.98 -8.11
C LEU A 74 -18.94 5.43 -9.53
N SER A 75 -18.02 5.93 -10.36
CA SER A 75 -17.89 5.35 -11.70
C SER A 75 -17.70 3.84 -11.54
N ASP A 76 -18.38 3.05 -12.34
CA ASP A 76 -18.31 1.58 -12.33
C ASP A 76 -16.86 1.07 -12.19
N THR A 77 -15.93 1.79 -12.78
CA THR A 77 -14.48 1.52 -12.73
C THR A 77 -13.91 1.55 -11.31
N MET A 78 -14.27 2.54 -10.48
CA MET A 78 -13.77 2.62 -9.10
C MET A 78 -14.35 1.52 -8.23
N ASP A 79 -15.58 1.10 -8.50
CA ASP A 79 -16.18 -0.05 -7.82
C ASP A 79 -15.49 -1.36 -8.20
N TYR A 80 -15.10 -1.53 -9.47
CA TYR A 80 -14.30 -2.69 -9.88
C TYR A 80 -12.94 -2.72 -9.18
N ILE A 81 -12.23 -1.59 -9.11
CA ILE A 81 -10.93 -1.50 -8.41
C ILE A 81 -11.09 -1.86 -6.93
N ARG A 82 -12.11 -1.32 -6.25
CA ARG A 82 -12.40 -1.64 -4.84
C ARG A 82 -12.71 -3.12 -4.63
N LYS A 83 -13.56 -3.71 -5.48
CA LYS A 83 -13.88 -5.14 -5.45
C LYS A 83 -12.63 -6.00 -5.62
N LEU A 84 -11.75 -5.66 -6.58
CA LEU A 84 -10.50 -6.37 -6.83
C LEU A 84 -9.55 -6.32 -5.64
N ILE A 85 -9.34 -5.13 -5.07
CA ILE A 85 -8.49 -4.93 -3.89
C ILE A 85 -9.03 -5.75 -2.72
N ASN A 86 -10.31 -5.62 -2.42
CA ASN A 86 -10.96 -6.32 -1.31
C ASN A 86 -10.89 -7.84 -1.48
N TYR A 87 -11.12 -8.34 -2.69
CA TYR A 87 -10.98 -9.76 -2.99
C TYR A 87 -9.55 -10.26 -2.74
N MET A 88 -8.54 -9.54 -3.22
CA MET A 88 -7.14 -9.90 -3.03
C MET A 88 -6.72 -9.85 -1.55
N GLU A 89 -7.21 -8.88 -0.78
CA GLU A 89 -6.91 -8.77 0.66
C GLU A 89 -7.55 -9.87 1.49
N LEU A 90 -8.74 -10.34 1.10
CA LEU A 90 -9.44 -11.41 1.81
C LEU A 90 -8.92 -12.81 1.44
N HIS A 91 -8.49 -12.99 0.18
CA HIS A 91 -8.14 -14.29 -0.38
C HIS A 91 -6.66 -14.46 -0.71
N TYR A 92 -5.77 -13.56 -0.23
CA TYR A 92 -4.34 -13.54 -0.60
C TYR A 92 -3.61 -14.89 -0.39
N MET A 93 -4.07 -15.72 0.54
CA MET A 93 -3.49 -17.04 0.81
C MET A 93 -3.83 -18.07 -0.26
N GLU A 94 -4.87 -17.84 -1.04
CA GLU A 94 -5.35 -18.77 -2.05
C GLU A 94 -4.55 -18.65 -3.36
N ASN A 95 -4.61 -19.67 -4.20
CA ASN A 95 -3.98 -19.64 -5.52
C ASN A 95 -4.82 -18.83 -6.52
N ILE A 96 -4.79 -17.51 -6.38
CA ILE A 96 -5.54 -16.58 -7.22
C ILE A 96 -4.88 -16.43 -8.59
N MET A 97 -5.63 -16.68 -9.64
CA MET A 97 -5.25 -16.43 -11.03
C MET A 97 -5.92 -15.16 -11.57
N ALA A 98 -5.39 -14.59 -12.66
CA ALA A 98 -5.98 -13.40 -13.28
C ALA A 98 -7.45 -13.61 -13.70
N LYS A 99 -7.81 -14.83 -14.12
CA LYS A 99 -9.19 -15.21 -14.47
C LYS A 99 -10.15 -15.11 -13.28
N ASP A 100 -9.69 -15.41 -12.06
CA ASP A 100 -10.52 -15.37 -10.86
C ASP A 100 -10.83 -13.93 -10.48
N LEU A 101 -9.82 -13.05 -10.60
CA LEU A 101 -9.97 -11.60 -10.42
C LEU A 101 -10.91 -10.99 -11.47
N ALA A 102 -10.76 -11.37 -12.74
CA ALA A 102 -11.63 -10.88 -13.82
C ALA A 102 -13.08 -11.30 -13.58
N LYS A 103 -13.30 -12.53 -13.13
CA LYS A 103 -14.62 -13.09 -12.83
C LYS A 103 -15.32 -12.34 -11.69
N CYS A 104 -14.60 -11.94 -10.63
CA CYS A 104 -15.21 -11.25 -9.50
C CYS A 104 -15.79 -9.86 -9.87
N CYS A 105 -15.36 -9.29 -11.00
CA CYS A 105 -15.85 -8.01 -11.53
C CYS A 105 -16.66 -8.15 -12.82
N GLU A 106 -16.89 -9.37 -13.30
CA GLU A 106 -17.58 -9.65 -14.58
C GLU A 106 -16.90 -8.99 -15.80
N LEU A 107 -15.57 -8.89 -15.75
CA LEU A 107 -14.74 -8.25 -16.78
C LEU A 107 -13.91 -9.30 -17.53
N SER A 108 -13.45 -8.96 -18.74
CA SER A 108 -12.38 -9.71 -19.38
C SER A 108 -11.05 -9.46 -18.66
N GLU A 109 -10.14 -10.46 -18.67
CA GLU A 109 -8.81 -10.30 -18.05
C GLU A 109 -8.04 -9.09 -18.59
N THR A 110 -8.12 -8.85 -19.89
CA THR A 110 -7.45 -7.73 -20.55
C THR A 110 -7.99 -6.39 -20.05
N HIS A 111 -9.31 -6.25 -19.97
CA HIS A 111 -9.95 -5.03 -19.49
C HIS A 111 -9.66 -4.80 -18.01
N MET A 112 -9.82 -5.82 -17.17
CA MET A 112 -9.50 -5.77 -15.75
C MET A 112 -8.05 -5.34 -15.51
N ARG A 113 -7.07 -5.94 -16.22
CA ARG A 113 -5.65 -5.57 -16.09
C ARG A 113 -5.40 -4.12 -16.48
N ARG A 114 -6.02 -3.64 -17.59
CA ARG A 114 -5.85 -2.28 -18.06
C ARG A 114 -6.37 -1.27 -17.04
N ILE A 115 -7.62 -1.39 -16.61
CA ILE A 115 -8.21 -0.44 -15.66
C ILE A 115 -7.49 -0.47 -14.30
N PHE A 116 -7.10 -1.66 -13.84
CA PHE A 116 -6.37 -1.77 -12.58
C PHE A 116 -5.01 -1.08 -12.66
N LEU A 117 -4.26 -1.29 -13.75
CA LEU A 117 -2.97 -0.65 -13.97
C LEU A 117 -3.10 0.88 -14.10
N GLU A 118 -4.09 1.38 -14.84
CA GLU A 118 -4.35 2.81 -15.00
C GLU A 118 -4.63 3.52 -13.67
N HIS A 119 -5.32 2.85 -12.73
CA HIS A 119 -5.71 3.46 -11.46
C HIS A 119 -4.74 3.21 -10.32
N THR A 120 -3.99 2.10 -10.35
CA THR A 120 -3.09 1.73 -9.24
C THR A 120 -1.62 1.81 -9.60
N ASN A 121 -1.28 2.00 -10.89
CA ASN A 121 0.06 1.87 -11.47
C ASN A 121 0.72 0.51 -11.19
N ALA A 122 -0.05 -0.53 -10.93
CA ALA A 122 0.41 -1.89 -10.69
C ALA A 122 -0.50 -2.88 -11.42
N THR A 123 0.05 -4.00 -11.85
CA THR A 123 -0.81 -5.09 -12.30
C THR A 123 -1.49 -5.75 -11.09
N PRO A 124 -2.68 -6.38 -11.27
CA PRO A 124 -3.36 -7.08 -10.18
C PRO A 124 -2.49 -8.11 -9.46
N LEU A 125 -1.67 -8.86 -10.20
CA LEU A 125 -0.78 -9.87 -9.61
C LEU A 125 0.41 -9.24 -8.87
N GLU A 126 0.90 -8.09 -9.29
CA GLU A 126 1.90 -7.34 -8.53
C GLU A 126 1.31 -6.79 -7.24
N TYR A 127 0.09 -6.29 -7.28
CA TYR A 127 -0.62 -5.86 -6.07
C TYR A 127 -0.87 -7.04 -5.10
N LEU A 128 -1.31 -8.20 -5.61
CA LEU A 128 -1.46 -9.41 -4.79
C LEU A 128 -0.13 -9.82 -4.13
N ASN A 129 0.97 -9.79 -4.88
CA ASN A 129 2.28 -10.08 -4.32
C ASN A 129 2.66 -9.09 -3.22
N LEU A 130 2.30 -7.84 -3.38
CA LEU A 130 2.49 -6.80 -2.37
C LEU A 130 1.73 -7.12 -1.08
N VAL A 131 0.44 -7.44 -1.18
CA VAL A 131 -0.38 -7.85 -0.03
C VAL A 131 0.26 -9.04 0.69
N ARG A 132 0.67 -10.07 -0.07
CA ARG A 132 1.34 -11.26 0.47
C ARG A 132 2.63 -10.94 1.20
N ILE A 133 3.48 -10.09 0.63
CA ILE A 133 4.76 -9.73 1.27
C ILE A 133 4.53 -8.87 2.52
N ASN A 134 3.53 -7.99 2.54
CA ASN A 134 3.14 -7.28 3.75
C ASN A 134 2.75 -8.23 4.87
N LYS A 135 1.90 -9.20 4.56
CA LYS A 135 1.52 -10.24 5.53
C LYS A 135 2.69 -11.10 5.96
N ALA A 136 3.63 -11.40 5.06
CA ALA A 136 4.86 -12.10 5.41
C ALA A 136 5.72 -11.29 6.39
N CYS A 137 5.85 -9.98 6.21
CA CYS A 137 6.56 -9.11 7.15
C CYS A 137 5.92 -9.15 8.55
N GLU A 138 4.59 -9.08 8.63
CA GLU A 138 3.85 -9.21 9.91
C GLU A 138 4.14 -10.55 10.61
N LEU A 139 4.15 -11.67 9.85
CA LEU A 139 4.44 -13.00 10.39
C LEU A 139 5.90 -13.16 10.82
N LEU A 140 6.84 -12.62 10.03
CA LEU A 140 8.27 -12.65 10.35
C LEU A 140 8.60 -11.89 11.63
N MET A 141 7.89 -10.81 11.93
CA MET A 141 8.04 -10.04 13.18
C MET A 141 7.57 -10.80 14.42
N LYS A 142 6.55 -11.67 14.29
CA LYS A 142 6.09 -12.51 15.41
C LYS A 142 7.12 -13.57 15.85
N GLY A 143 8.17 -13.79 15.07
CA GLY A 143 9.42 -14.45 15.46
C GLY A 143 9.44 -15.98 15.44
N ASN A 144 8.30 -16.66 15.41
CA ASN A 144 8.20 -18.10 15.71
C ASN A 144 8.07 -19.02 14.48
N CYS A 145 8.14 -18.47 13.26
CA CYS A 145 7.94 -19.25 12.03
C CYS A 145 9.20 -19.32 11.17
N SER A 146 9.43 -20.45 10.51
CA SER A 146 10.45 -20.57 9.48
C SER A 146 10.05 -19.75 8.25
N VAL A 147 11.01 -19.39 7.41
CA VAL A 147 10.76 -18.64 6.17
C VAL A 147 9.89 -19.45 5.21
N GLU A 148 10.09 -20.77 5.19
CA GLU A 148 9.30 -21.73 4.41
C GLU A 148 7.83 -21.69 4.86
N SER A 149 7.59 -21.81 6.16
CA SER A 149 6.25 -21.78 6.74
C SER A 149 5.55 -20.43 6.47
N VAL A 150 6.28 -19.32 6.58
CA VAL A 150 5.72 -17.99 6.23
C VAL A 150 5.35 -17.92 4.76
N SER A 151 6.22 -18.44 3.86
CA SER A 151 5.95 -18.48 2.42
C SER A 151 4.62 -19.19 2.10
N GLU A 152 4.40 -20.36 2.71
CA GLU A 152 3.18 -21.15 2.55
C GLU A 152 1.95 -20.41 3.09
N GLN A 153 2.04 -19.87 4.30
CA GLN A 153 0.95 -19.16 4.97
C GLN A 153 0.48 -17.92 4.19
N VAL A 154 1.36 -17.29 3.41
CA VAL A 154 0.97 -16.14 2.59
C VAL A 154 0.64 -16.51 1.13
N GLY A 155 0.46 -17.80 0.84
CA GLY A 155 -0.06 -18.28 -0.43
C GLY A 155 0.97 -18.47 -1.55
N TYR A 156 2.26 -18.64 -1.23
CA TYR A 156 3.25 -19.06 -2.23
C TYR A 156 3.43 -20.57 -2.22
N THR A 157 3.26 -21.19 -3.36
CA THR A 157 3.48 -22.61 -3.57
C THR A 157 4.96 -22.95 -3.82
N VAL A 158 5.77 -21.95 -4.21
CA VAL A 158 7.19 -22.11 -4.55
C VAL A 158 8.02 -21.11 -3.75
N LEU A 159 8.86 -21.62 -2.85
CA LEU A 159 9.71 -20.83 -1.95
C LEU A 159 10.63 -19.86 -2.71
N SER A 160 11.24 -20.29 -3.82
CA SER A 160 12.14 -19.41 -4.60
C SER A 160 11.41 -18.21 -5.21
N THR A 161 10.14 -18.37 -5.58
CA THR A 161 9.29 -17.26 -6.05
C THR A 161 9.01 -16.28 -4.91
N PHE A 162 8.69 -16.78 -3.71
CA PHE A 162 8.55 -15.95 -2.52
C PHE A 162 9.82 -15.15 -2.23
N MET A 163 10.97 -15.83 -2.15
CA MET A 163 12.27 -15.19 -1.86
C MET A 163 12.59 -14.06 -2.84
N ARG A 164 12.36 -14.29 -4.14
CA ARG A 164 12.58 -13.30 -5.20
C ARG A 164 11.64 -12.09 -5.03
N ASN A 165 10.34 -12.33 -4.84
CA ASN A 165 9.36 -11.26 -4.67
C ASN A 165 9.58 -10.49 -3.37
N PHE A 166 9.90 -11.18 -2.28
CA PHE A 166 10.23 -10.55 -1.00
C PHE A 166 11.41 -9.59 -1.15
N LYS A 167 12.52 -10.06 -1.77
CA LYS A 167 13.70 -9.22 -2.00
C LYS A 167 13.41 -8.07 -2.98
N LYS A 168 12.60 -8.32 -4.03
CA LYS A 168 12.18 -7.26 -4.98
C LYS A 168 11.42 -6.14 -4.27
N ILE A 169 10.51 -6.50 -3.36
CA ILE A 169 9.61 -5.55 -2.70
C ILE A 169 10.29 -4.87 -1.50
N THR A 170 10.98 -5.61 -0.65
CA THR A 170 11.58 -5.06 0.60
C THR A 170 13.04 -4.62 0.45
N GLY A 171 13.71 -5.04 -0.64
CA GLY A 171 15.15 -4.82 -0.84
C GLY A 171 16.04 -5.80 -0.07
N LEU A 172 15.49 -6.65 0.80
CA LEU A 172 16.23 -7.57 1.67
C LEU A 172 15.72 -9.01 1.54
N SER A 173 16.55 -9.98 1.93
CA SER A 173 16.05 -11.35 2.11
C SER A 173 15.16 -11.43 3.36
N PRO A 174 14.22 -12.40 3.46
CA PRO A 174 13.34 -12.53 4.63
C PRO A 174 14.10 -12.62 5.96
N ASN A 175 15.18 -13.40 6.02
CA ASN A 175 16.00 -13.52 7.23
C ASN A 175 16.72 -12.21 7.57
N SER A 176 17.30 -11.53 6.57
CA SER A 176 17.97 -10.24 6.77
C SER A 176 16.98 -9.17 7.20
N TRP A 177 15.77 -9.20 6.62
CA TRP A 177 14.69 -8.29 6.98
C TRP A 177 14.23 -8.52 8.42
N ARG A 178 13.97 -9.79 8.82
CA ARG A 178 13.60 -10.16 10.19
C ARG A 178 14.64 -9.67 11.20
N LYS A 179 15.93 -9.92 10.92
CA LYS A 179 17.02 -9.49 11.81
C LYS A 179 16.98 -7.98 12.01
N LYS A 180 16.92 -7.20 10.95
CA LYS A 180 16.87 -5.73 11.01
C LYS A 180 15.61 -5.21 11.71
N ALA A 181 14.46 -5.83 11.45
CA ALA A 181 13.20 -5.45 12.06
C ALA A 181 13.19 -5.67 13.58
N LEU A 182 13.90 -6.71 14.06
CA LEU A 182 14.05 -6.98 15.49
C LEU A 182 15.11 -6.10 16.16
N GLU A 183 16.16 -5.71 15.43
CA GLU A 183 17.23 -4.82 15.94
C GLU A 183 16.76 -3.36 16.04
N ASP A 184 15.87 -2.91 15.15
CA ASP A 184 15.38 -1.54 15.11
C ASP A 184 13.86 -1.49 14.84
N PRO A 185 13.04 -1.84 15.86
CA PRO A 185 11.58 -1.85 15.73
C PRO A 185 10.97 -0.47 15.43
N GLU A 186 11.63 0.61 15.79
CA GLU A 186 11.14 1.98 15.56
C GLU A 186 11.27 2.41 14.10
N ASN A 187 12.22 1.83 13.36
CA ASN A 187 12.47 2.14 11.95
C ASN A 187 11.89 1.09 10.98
N ILE A 188 11.01 0.21 11.42
CA ILE A 188 10.36 -0.81 10.58
C ILE A 188 9.71 -0.17 9.35
N GLY A 189 9.13 1.02 9.48
CA GLY A 189 8.59 1.79 8.35
C GLY A 189 9.61 2.09 7.24
N ALA A 190 10.89 2.20 7.56
CA ALA A 190 11.96 2.39 6.57
C ALA A 190 12.28 1.08 5.81
N TYR A 191 11.98 -0.06 6.41
CA TYR A 191 12.16 -1.40 5.83
C TYR A 191 10.86 -1.99 5.29
N GLN A 192 9.71 -1.39 5.64
CA GLN A 192 8.42 -1.71 5.07
C GLN A 192 8.32 -1.03 3.71
N ILE A 193 8.40 -1.84 2.71
CA ILE A 193 7.86 -1.68 1.37
C ILE A 193 8.17 -0.34 0.72
N SER A 194 9.27 -0.30 0.02
CA SER A 194 9.41 0.67 -1.07
C SER A 194 8.52 0.27 -2.26
N VAL A 195 7.22 0.08 -2.00
CA VAL A 195 6.21 -0.27 -3.00
C VAL A 195 6.10 0.77 -4.08
N PHE A 196 6.47 1.99 -3.77
CA PHE A 196 6.41 3.12 -4.68
C PHE A 196 7.78 3.57 -5.18
N LYS A 197 8.82 2.75 -5.07
CA LYS A 197 10.17 3.09 -5.57
C LYS A 197 10.36 2.80 -7.05
N GLY A 198 9.35 2.67 -7.82
CA GLY A 198 9.51 2.33 -9.24
C GLY A 198 8.23 2.30 -10.06
N TRP A 199 7.17 2.85 -9.53
CA TRP A 199 5.93 3.06 -10.29
C TRP A 199 5.79 4.50 -10.75
#